data_c7e36011bad5635bbd307a12ab8b0285
#
_entry.id   c7e36011bad5635bbd307a12ab8b0285
#
_cell.length_a   1.000
_cell.length_b   1.000
_cell.length_c   1.000
_cell.angle_alpha   90.00
_cell.angle_beta   90.00
_cell.angle_gamma   90.00
#
_symmetry.space_group_name_H-M   'P 1'
#
loop_
_entity.id
_entity.type
_entity.pdbx_description
1 polymer ?
#
loop_
_entity_poly.entity_id
_entity_poly.type
_entity_poly.pdbx_seq_one_letter_code
_entity_poly.pdbx_strand_id
1 'polypeptide(L)'
;MNNQRRVANIAVFSALVFVATFILRVTIPATGGYFNIGESMIYVAALLFGPVVGGLAGGIGASLVDAIGYAIFVPGTFVIKLIEGAVVGYIGYRIRPKTEALALWRTISVGFGIALGIAIYYIGTNYLAAFGNVFLDRLTWAVVALFLGIFIVSLSLKAGSQISWHTIAIIIGGTEMVVGYFLYESLLALLIPSLGIYAIGEIPINVGQMLVGLTIALPIVRAAQRSFPIEQRTR
;
A
#
# COMPACT_ATOMS: atom_id res chain seq x y z
N MET A 1 -6.15 21.89 -10.11
CA MET A 1 -4.94 21.54 -10.90
C MET A 1 -5.34 21.56 -12.37
N ASN A 2 -4.59 22.27 -13.23
CA ASN A 2 -4.86 22.29 -14.66
C ASN A 2 -4.50 20.93 -15.32
N ASN A 3 -5.01 20.67 -16.52
CA ASN A 3 -4.81 19.38 -17.17
C ASN A 3 -3.34 19.05 -17.45
N GLN A 4 -2.53 20.04 -17.81
CA GLN A 4 -1.09 19.84 -18.08
C GLN A 4 -0.35 19.37 -16.81
N ARG A 5 -0.57 20.03 -15.67
CA ARG A 5 0.02 19.62 -14.38
C ARG A 5 -0.46 18.23 -13.94
N ARG A 6 -1.71 17.89 -14.25
CA ARG A 6 -2.24 16.57 -13.93
C ARG A 6 -1.52 15.48 -14.73
N VAL A 7 -1.37 15.66 -16.03
CA VAL A 7 -0.66 14.73 -16.91
C VAL A 7 0.80 14.60 -16.49
N ALA A 8 1.48 15.71 -16.22
CA ALA A 8 2.87 15.70 -15.74
C ALA A 8 3.01 14.92 -14.42
N ASN A 9 2.12 15.14 -13.45
CA ASN A 9 2.16 14.40 -12.19
C ASN A 9 1.88 12.91 -12.39
N ILE A 10 0.94 12.52 -13.26
CA ILE A 10 0.71 11.11 -13.60
C ILE A 10 2.00 10.51 -14.18
N ALA A 11 2.63 11.14 -15.16
CA ALA A 11 3.84 10.62 -15.78
C ALA A 11 5.00 10.47 -14.77
N VAL A 12 5.26 11.51 -13.97
CA VAL A 12 6.32 11.48 -12.94
C VAL A 12 6.07 10.39 -11.90
N PHE A 13 4.84 10.32 -11.37
CA PHE A 13 4.55 9.32 -10.36
C PHE A 13 4.42 7.91 -10.92
N SER A 14 4.01 7.72 -12.18
CA SER A 14 4.11 6.40 -12.83
C SER A 14 5.57 5.94 -12.93
N ALA A 15 6.48 6.85 -13.29
CA ALA A 15 7.91 6.54 -13.31
C ALA A 15 8.45 6.24 -11.90
N LEU A 16 8.05 7.00 -10.87
CA LEU A 16 8.45 6.74 -9.48
C LEU A 16 7.91 5.40 -8.96
N VAL A 17 6.66 5.06 -9.26
CA VAL A 17 6.07 3.75 -8.93
C VAL A 17 6.84 2.64 -9.64
N PHE A 18 7.08 2.78 -10.95
CA PHE A 18 7.86 1.81 -11.72
C PHE A 18 9.25 1.60 -11.10
N VAL A 19 10.00 2.67 -10.84
CA VAL A 19 11.35 2.60 -10.27
C VAL A 19 11.34 1.97 -8.88
N ALA A 20 10.43 2.40 -8.00
CA ALA A 20 10.33 1.86 -6.64
C ALA A 20 9.94 0.38 -6.63
N THR A 21 9.04 -0.03 -7.54
CA THR A 21 8.66 -1.44 -7.70
C THR A 21 9.80 -2.27 -8.28
N PHE A 22 10.52 -1.75 -9.30
CA PHE A 22 11.53 -2.50 -10.03
C PHE A 22 12.84 -2.68 -9.26
N ILE A 23 13.34 -1.61 -8.62
CA ILE A 23 14.64 -1.63 -7.93
C ILE A 23 14.64 -2.51 -6.69
N LEU A 24 13.57 -2.47 -5.90
CA LEU A 24 13.46 -3.22 -4.65
C LEU A 24 12.46 -4.37 -4.79
N ARG A 25 12.57 -5.10 -5.88
CA ARG A 25 11.78 -6.30 -6.14
C ARG A 25 12.48 -7.53 -5.55
N VAL A 26 11.86 -8.13 -4.53
CA VAL A 26 12.32 -9.38 -3.92
C VAL A 26 11.36 -10.49 -4.33
N THR A 27 11.83 -11.36 -5.24
CA THR A 27 11.03 -12.51 -5.70
C THR A 27 10.79 -13.48 -4.54
N ILE A 28 9.57 -13.98 -4.42
CA ILE A 28 9.16 -14.99 -3.44
C ILE A 28 8.99 -16.32 -4.17
N PRO A 29 9.98 -17.22 -4.12
CA PRO A 29 9.94 -18.46 -4.91
C PRO A 29 8.73 -19.34 -4.61
N ALA A 30 8.23 -19.29 -3.38
CA ALA A 30 7.11 -20.12 -2.93
C ALA A 30 5.77 -19.73 -3.57
N THR A 31 5.60 -18.47 -4.00
CA THR A 31 4.34 -17.96 -4.57
C THR A 31 4.50 -17.55 -6.04
N GLY A 32 5.73 -17.47 -6.55
CA GLY A 32 6.00 -16.96 -7.88
C GLY A 32 5.74 -15.45 -8.04
N GLY A 33 5.29 -14.76 -6.99
CA GLY A 33 5.14 -13.33 -6.93
C GLY A 33 6.40 -12.62 -6.39
N TYR A 34 6.24 -11.36 -5.96
CA TYR A 34 7.36 -10.59 -5.42
C TYR A 34 6.90 -9.53 -4.42
N PHE A 35 7.75 -9.27 -3.43
CA PHE A 35 7.64 -8.11 -2.55
C PHE A 35 8.30 -6.89 -3.18
N ASN A 36 7.71 -5.70 -3.01
CA ASN A 36 8.26 -4.43 -3.48
C ASN A 36 7.82 -3.25 -2.59
N ILE A 37 8.34 -2.05 -2.86
CA ILE A 37 7.99 -0.82 -2.13
C ILE A 37 7.24 0.21 -3.00
N GLY A 38 6.76 -0.19 -4.16
CA GLY A 38 6.04 0.68 -5.10
C GLY A 38 4.78 1.32 -4.50
N GLU A 39 4.13 0.62 -3.55
CA GLU A 39 2.98 1.11 -2.81
C GLU A 39 3.23 2.49 -2.18
N SER A 40 4.44 2.73 -1.71
CA SER A 40 4.79 4.01 -1.11
C SER A 40 4.58 5.19 -2.06
N MET A 41 4.95 5.02 -3.33
CA MET A 41 4.80 6.08 -4.34
C MET A 41 3.35 6.20 -4.83
N ILE A 42 2.58 5.12 -4.87
CA ILE A 42 1.14 5.16 -5.14
C ILE A 42 0.44 5.98 -4.06
N TYR A 43 0.71 5.70 -2.79
CA TYR A 43 0.10 6.41 -1.67
C TYR A 43 0.51 7.89 -1.62
N VAL A 44 1.80 8.19 -1.88
CA VAL A 44 2.27 9.58 -1.98
C VAL A 44 1.52 10.32 -3.10
N ALA A 45 1.43 9.75 -4.30
CA ALA A 45 0.71 10.34 -5.42
C ALA A 45 -0.78 10.57 -5.10
N ALA A 46 -1.43 9.56 -4.52
CA ALA A 46 -2.84 9.59 -4.16
C ALA A 46 -3.15 10.66 -3.11
N LEU A 47 -2.36 10.73 -2.04
CA LEU A 47 -2.58 11.66 -0.94
C LEU A 47 -2.22 13.10 -1.26
N LEU A 48 -1.27 13.34 -2.17
CA LEU A 48 -0.87 14.69 -2.57
C LEU A 48 -1.67 15.24 -3.75
N PHE A 49 -2.07 14.40 -4.71
CA PHE A 49 -2.65 14.86 -5.97
C PHE A 49 -4.04 14.29 -6.28
N GLY A 50 -4.53 13.40 -5.41
CA GLY A 50 -5.89 12.87 -5.46
C GLY A 50 -6.08 11.61 -6.32
N PRO A 51 -7.34 11.15 -6.47
CA PRO A 51 -7.66 9.80 -6.96
C PRO A 51 -7.20 9.54 -8.40
N VAL A 52 -7.30 10.52 -9.28
CA VAL A 52 -6.93 10.32 -10.70
C VAL A 52 -5.42 10.13 -10.86
N VAL A 53 -4.63 10.96 -10.15
CA VAL A 53 -3.16 10.86 -10.22
C VAL A 53 -2.69 9.59 -9.53
N GLY A 54 -3.19 9.31 -8.31
CA GLY A 54 -2.82 8.11 -7.57
C GLY A 54 -3.18 6.82 -8.30
N GLY A 55 -4.40 6.74 -8.82
CA GLY A 55 -4.86 5.57 -9.56
C GLY A 55 -4.08 5.32 -10.86
N LEU A 56 -3.96 6.34 -11.71
CA LEU A 56 -3.24 6.17 -12.99
C LEU A 56 -1.74 5.94 -12.78
N ALA A 57 -1.13 6.62 -11.81
CA ALA A 57 0.28 6.40 -11.49
C ALA A 57 0.52 4.96 -10.99
N GLY A 58 -0.34 4.46 -10.11
CA GLY A 58 -0.29 3.09 -9.60
C GLY A 58 -0.50 2.07 -10.71
N GLY A 59 -1.61 2.18 -11.43
CA GLY A 59 -1.96 1.25 -12.50
C GLY A 59 -0.89 1.17 -13.59
N ILE A 60 -0.45 2.31 -14.13
CA ILE A 60 0.58 2.35 -15.19
C ILE A 60 1.94 1.91 -14.66
N GLY A 61 2.41 2.49 -13.54
CA GLY A 61 3.76 2.23 -13.04
C GLY A 61 3.99 0.78 -12.63
N ALA A 62 3.06 0.18 -11.88
CA ALA A 62 3.18 -1.21 -11.44
C ALA A 62 3.01 -2.20 -12.60
N SER A 63 2.02 -2.00 -13.48
CA SER A 63 1.79 -2.92 -14.61
C SER A 63 2.94 -2.92 -15.62
N LEU A 64 3.66 -1.81 -15.79
CA LEU A 64 4.86 -1.77 -16.61
C LEU A 64 6.00 -2.65 -16.05
N VAL A 65 6.11 -2.78 -14.72
CA VAL A 65 7.07 -3.71 -14.11
C VAL A 65 6.69 -5.15 -14.40
N ASP A 66 5.40 -5.49 -14.28
CA ASP A 66 4.90 -6.83 -14.58
C ASP A 66 5.08 -7.20 -16.05
N ALA A 67 5.00 -6.23 -16.95
CA ALA A 67 5.27 -6.46 -18.37
C ALA A 67 6.69 -6.95 -18.65
N ILE A 68 7.64 -6.70 -17.74
CA ILE A 68 9.06 -7.12 -17.90
C ILE A 68 9.32 -8.56 -17.44
N GLY A 69 8.40 -9.21 -16.74
CA GLY A 69 8.69 -10.59 -16.28
C GLY A 69 7.48 -11.34 -15.73
N TYR A 70 6.33 -10.70 -15.67
CA TYR A 70 5.11 -11.24 -15.07
C TYR A 70 3.88 -10.92 -15.91
N ALA A 71 3.99 -11.10 -17.24
CA ALA A 71 3.00 -10.62 -18.21
C ALA A 71 1.55 -11.03 -17.93
N ILE A 72 1.34 -12.21 -17.33
CA ILE A 72 0.01 -12.69 -16.95
C ILE A 72 -0.66 -11.81 -15.90
N PHE A 73 0.12 -11.10 -15.07
CA PHE A 73 -0.40 -10.23 -14.02
C PHE A 73 -0.71 -8.81 -14.52
N VAL A 74 -0.18 -8.39 -15.68
CA VAL A 74 -0.33 -7.02 -16.21
C VAL A 74 -1.77 -6.50 -16.18
N PRO A 75 -2.79 -7.23 -16.68
CA PRO A 75 -4.17 -6.70 -16.67
C PRO A 75 -4.73 -6.55 -15.25
N GLY A 76 -4.48 -7.54 -14.39
CA GLY A 76 -4.93 -7.49 -13.00
C GLY A 76 -4.26 -6.38 -12.22
N THR A 77 -2.93 -6.31 -12.30
CA THR A 77 -2.13 -5.27 -11.64
C THR A 77 -2.56 -3.86 -12.08
N PHE A 78 -2.79 -3.64 -13.37
CA PHE A 78 -3.28 -2.34 -13.83
C PHE A 78 -4.59 -1.95 -13.16
N VAL A 79 -5.58 -2.83 -13.15
CA VAL A 79 -6.90 -2.54 -12.59
C VAL A 79 -6.84 -2.40 -11.07
N ILE A 80 -6.19 -3.33 -10.38
CA ILE A 80 -6.09 -3.36 -8.92
C ILE A 80 -5.36 -2.10 -8.42
N LYS A 81 -4.19 -1.78 -8.98
CA LYS A 81 -3.40 -0.61 -8.57
C LYS A 81 -4.05 0.72 -8.95
N LEU A 82 -4.83 0.73 -10.03
CA LEU A 82 -5.64 1.89 -10.38
C LEU A 82 -6.74 2.12 -9.33
N ILE A 83 -7.45 1.08 -8.93
CA ILE A 83 -8.51 1.18 -7.91
C ILE A 83 -7.91 1.54 -6.56
N GLU A 84 -6.84 0.87 -6.13
CA GLU A 84 -6.12 1.16 -4.89
C GLU A 84 -5.75 2.64 -4.77
N GLY A 85 -5.00 3.16 -5.75
CA GLY A 85 -4.58 4.56 -5.76
C GLY A 85 -5.76 5.53 -5.85
N ALA A 86 -6.82 5.18 -6.59
CA ALA A 86 -8.04 5.98 -6.67
C ALA A 86 -8.79 6.00 -5.33
N VAL A 87 -8.92 4.88 -4.64
CA VAL A 87 -9.58 4.78 -3.32
C VAL A 87 -8.81 5.57 -2.27
N VAL A 88 -7.48 5.37 -2.16
CA VAL A 88 -6.62 6.13 -1.25
C VAL A 88 -6.74 7.64 -1.51
N GLY A 89 -6.67 8.03 -2.78
CA GLY A 89 -6.78 9.44 -3.16
C GLY A 89 -8.19 10.02 -2.95
N TYR A 90 -9.23 9.24 -3.14
CA TYR A 90 -10.59 9.69 -2.88
C TYR A 90 -10.82 9.92 -1.39
N ILE A 91 -10.45 8.97 -0.56
CA ILE A 91 -10.63 9.07 0.89
C ILE A 91 -9.64 10.10 1.48
N GLY A 92 -8.35 9.96 1.21
CA GLY A 92 -7.32 10.75 1.88
C GLY A 92 -7.21 12.19 1.41
N TYR A 93 -7.50 12.46 0.12
CA TYR A 93 -7.36 13.78 -0.47
C TYR A 93 -8.69 14.53 -0.59
N ARG A 94 -9.80 13.86 -0.98
CA ARG A 94 -11.09 14.52 -1.21
C ARG A 94 -11.98 14.57 0.00
N ILE A 95 -12.03 13.50 0.80
CA ILE A 95 -12.87 13.45 1.99
C ILE A 95 -12.10 14.09 3.14
N ARG A 96 -12.76 15.04 3.84
CA ARG A 96 -12.25 15.63 5.08
C ARG A 96 -13.17 15.21 6.22
N PRO A 97 -12.66 14.46 7.19
CA PRO A 97 -13.46 14.13 8.35
C PRO A 97 -13.79 15.39 9.13
N LYS A 98 -15.02 15.47 9.66
CA LYS A 98 -15.41 16.54 10.59
C LYS A 98 -14.50 16.51 11.82
N THR A 99 -14.23 17.68 12.39
CA THR A 99 -13.32 17.81 13.54
C THR A 99 -13.73 16.92 14.72
N GLU A 100 -15.03 16.74 14.93
CA GLU A 100 -15.59 15.87 15.97
C GLU A 100 -15.29 14.38 15.74
N ALA A 101 -15.17 13.95 14.48
CA ALA A 101 -14.85 12.56 14.14
C ALA A 101 -13.35 12.23 14.26
N LEU A 102 -12.50 13.23 14.42
CA LEU A 102 -11.04 13.04 14.41
C LEU A 102 -10.53 12.22 15.60
N ALA A 103 -11.14 12.37 16.77
CA ALA A 103 -10.84 11.56 17.94
C ALA A 103 -11.16 10.08 17.69
N LEU A 104 -12.32 9.78 17.12
CA LEU A 104 -12.73 8.44 16.73
C LEU A 104 -11.74 7.82 15.74
N TRP A 105 -11.39 8.55 14.69
CA TRP A 105 -10.44 8.07 13.67
C TRP A 105 -9.05 7.82 14.23
N ARG A 106 -8.60 8.64 15.19
CA ARG A 106 -7.36 8.41 15.92
C ARG A 106 -7.41 7.11 16.71
N THR A 107 -8.50 6.86 17.42
CA THR A 107 -8.70 5.61 18.18
C THR A 107 -8.72 4.39 17.25
N ILE A 108 -9.41 4.49 16.11
CA ILE A 108 -9.44 3.42 15.11
C ILE A 108 -8.03 3.14 14.55
N SER A 109 -7.25 4.19 14.23
CA SER A 109 -5.87 4.02 13.73
C SER A 109 -4.95 3.38 14.76
N VAL A 110 -5.09 3.72 16.05
CA VAL A 110 -4.35 3.10 17.14
C VAL A 110 -4.73 1.62 17.27
N GLY A 111 -6.04 1.32 17.30
CA GLY A 111 -6.54 -0.05 17.35
C GLY A 111 -6.04 -0.88 16.17
N PHE A 112 -6.05 -0.28 14.99
CA PHE A 112 -5.51 -0.92 13.79
C PHE A 112 -3.99 -1.19 13.90
N GLY A 113 -3.20 -0.24 14.37
CA GLY A 113 -1.75 -0.45 14.57
C GLY A 113 -1.45 -1.62 15.51
N ILE A 114 -2.25 -1.78 16.57
CA ILE A 114 -2.14 -2.91 17.51
C ILE A 114 -2.55 -4.22 16.82
N ALA A 115 -3.72 -4.24 16.18
CA ALA A 115 -4.22 -5.42 15.48
C ALA A 115 -3.25 -5.89 14.39
N LEU A 116 -2.63 -4.94 13.71
CA LEU A 116 -1.64 -5.17 12.70
C LEU A 116 -0.35 -5.78 13.26
N GLY A 117 0.18 -5.24 14.36
CA GLY A 117 1.33 -5.84 15.03
C GLY A 117 1.06 -7.31 15.37
N ILE A 118 -0.12 -7.61 15.93
CA ILE A 118 -0.54 -8.99 16.22
C ILE A 118 -0.60 -9.84 14.94
N ALA A 119 -1.20 -9.32 13.86
CA ALA A 119 -1.33 -10.02 12.60
C ALA A 119 0.04 -10.34 11.96
N ILE A 120 0.96 -9.37 11.95
CA ILE A 120 2.33 -9.55 11.44
C ILE A 120 3.06 -10.64 12.22
N TYR A 121 2.97 -10.60 13.56
CA TYR A 121 3.58 -11.63 14.39
C TYR A 121 3.02 -13.01 14.07
N TYR A 122 1.69 -13.14 14.03
CA TYR A 122 1.02 -14.39 13.76
C TYR A 122 1.34 -14.94 12.35
N ILE A 123 1.24 -14.10 11.32
CA ILE A 123 1.54 -14.46 9.94
C ILE A 123 3.01 -14.81 9.78
N GLY A 124 3.92 -13.98 10.33
CA GLY A 124 5.35 -14.21 10.25
C GLY A 124 5.77 -15.53 10.87
N THR A 125 5.24 -15.83 12.06
CA THR A 125 5.64 -17.04 12.81
C THR A 125 5.02 -18.33 12.29
N ASN A 126 3.83 -18.28 11.71
CA ASN A 126 3.10 -19.51 11.33
C ASN A 126 3.09 -19.76 9.81
N TYR A 127 3.17 -18.73 8.98
CA TYR A 127 3.11 -18.88 7.52
C TYR A 127 4.44 -18.62 6.84
N LEU A 128 5.10 -17.49 7.11
CA LEU A 128 6.35 -17.15 6.42
C LEU A 128 7.53 -18.02 6.88
N ALA A 129 7.52 -18.51 8.11
CA ALA A 129 8.50 -19.49 8.58
C ALA A 129 8.42 -20.83 7.83
N ALA A 130 7.25 -21.18 7.28
CA ALA A 130 7.03 -22.40 6.52
C ALA A 130 7.43 -22.29 5.02
N PHE A 131 7.52 -21.06 4.47
CA PHE A 131 7.74 -20.84 3.04
C PHE A 131 9.17 -20.49 2.64
N GLY A 132 10.10 -20.33 3.56
CA GLY A 132 11.43 -19.91 3.18
C GLY A 132 12.55 -20.38 4.08
N ASN A 133 13.73 -20.57 3.48
CA ASN A 133 15.01 -20.70 4.19
C ASN A 133 15.45 -19.41 4.91
N VAL A 134 14.57 -18.41 5.02
CA VAL A 134 14.82 -17.21 5.80
C VAL A 134 14.38 -17.51 7.21
N PHE A 135 15.31 -17.98 8.00
CA PHE A 135 15.19 -18.19 9.43
C PHE A 135 15.03 -16.84 10.16
N LEU A 136 13.90 -16.18 9.96
CA LEU A 136 13.46 -15.19 10.93
C LEU A 136 12.74 -15.97 12.03
N ASP A 137 13.41 -16.11 13.15
CA ASP A 137 12.84 -16.77 14.33
C ASP A 137 11.64 -15.98 14.90
N ARG A 138 10.95 -16.56 15.86
CA ARG A 138 9.81 -15.90 16.51
C ARG A 138 10.17 -14.55 17.13
N LEU A 139 11.41 -14.40 17.59
CA LEU A 139 11.89 -13.16 18.20
C LEU A 139 12.02 -12.06 17.14
N THR A 140 12.56 -12.37 15.97
CA THR A 140 12.67 -11.41 14.87
C THR A 140 11.28 -10.93 14.41
N TRP A 141 10.30 -11.84 14.25
CA TRP A 141 8.94 -11.47 13.92
C TRP A 141 8.27 -10.65 15.02
N ALA A 142 8.54 -10.94 16.29
CA ALA A 142 8.07 -10.12 17.40
C ALA A 142 8.65 -8.71 17.35
N VAL A 143 9.95 -8.57 17.07
CA VAL A 143 10.60 -7.25 16.94
C VAL A 143 10.03 -6.45 15.77
N VAL A 144 9.86 -7.07 14.59
CA VAL A 144 9.26 -6.44 13.41
C VAL A 144 7.83 -6.00 13.70
N ALA A 145 7.02 -6.86 14.29
CA ALA A 145 5.63 -6.60 14.64
C ALA A 145 5.50 -5.45 15.65
N LEU A 146 6.33 -5.45 16.70
CA LEU A 146 6.37 -4.39 17.71
C LEU A 146 6.81 -3.07 17.09
N PHE A 147 7.87 -3.07 16.28
CA PHE A 147 8.36 -1.86 15.63
C PHE A 147 7.29 -1.22 14.75
N LEU A 148 6.67 -1.99 13.85
CA LEU A 148 5.64 -1.48 12.94
C LEU A 148 4.37 -1.08 13.69
N GLY A 149 3.92 -1.87 14.66
CA GLY A 149 2.76 -1.54 15.49
C GLY A 149 2.97 -0.25 16.28
N ILE A 150 4.09 -0.14 17.00
CA ILE A 150 4.46 1.07 17.77
C ILE A 150 4.63 2.27 16.84
N PHE A 151 5.22 2.09 15.66
CA PHE A 151 5.41 3.16 14.68
C PHE A 151 4.06 3.75 14.24
N ILE A 152 3.08 2.91 13.85
CA ILE A 152 1.75 3.35 13.44
C ILE A 152 1.01 4.02 14.60
N VAL A 153 1.05 3.43 15.80
CA VAL A 153 0.46 4.01 17.01
C VAL A 153 1.09 5.38 17.29
N SER A 154 2.42 5.49 17.23
CA SER A 154 3.14 6.75 17.48
C SER A 154 2.78 7.82 16.45
N LEU A 155 2.67 7.45 15.17
CA LEU A 155 2.21 8.36 14.13
C LEU A 155 0.78 8.83 14.41
N SER A 156 -0.11 7.93 14.77
CA SER A 156 -1.51 8.24 15.07
C SER A 156 -1.65 9.15 16.30
N LEU A 157 -0.81 8.97 17.32
CA LEU A 157 -0.85 9.76 18.54
C LEU A 157 -0.18 11.14 18.40
N LYS A 158 0.99 11.21 17.75
CA LYS A 158 1.83 12.42 17.68
C LYS A 158 1.53 13.34 16.51
N ALA A 159 0.96 12.82 15.45
CA ALA A 159 0.95 13.52 14.17
C ALA A 159 -0.35 14.29 13.86
N GLY A 160 -1.34 14.25 14.75
CA GLY A 160 -2.63 14.91 14.56
C GLY A 160 -3.57 14.17 13.62
N SER A 161 -4.77 14.69 13.51
CA SER A 161 -5.92 14.07 12.87
C SER A 161 -5.76 13.75 11.37
N GLN A 162 -4.99 14.56 10.65
CA GLN A 162 -4.83 14.38 9.20
C GLN A 162 -4.03 13.11 8.87
N ILE A 163 -2.99 12.81 9.63
CA ILE A 163 -2.19 11.58 9.42
C ILE A 163 -3.00 10.35 9.77
N SER A 164 -3.77 10.38 10.85
CA SER A 164 -4.67 9.28 11.17
C SER A 164 -5.68 9.02 10.06
N TRP A 165 -6.19 10.09 9.42
CA TRP A 165 -7.08 9.97 8.28
C TRP A 165 -6.39 9.39 7.03
N HIS A 166 -5.17 9.85 6.72
CA HIS A 166 -4.36 9.27 5.64
C HIS A 166 -4.05 7.78 5.90
N THR A 167 -3.76 7.41 7.14
CA THR A 167 -3.56 6.01 7.53
C THR A 167 -4.78 5.17 7.18
N ILE A 168 -5.99 5.62 7.53
CA ILE A 168 -7.23 4.92 7.22
C ILE A 168 -7.46 4.82 5.72
N ALA A 169 -7.20 5.89 4.98
CA ALA A 169 -7.31 5.89 3.53
C ALA A 169 -6.42 4.80 2.89
N ILE A 170 -5.16 4.70 3.36
CA ILE A 170 -4.22 3.68 2.89
C ILE A 170 -4.68 2.28 3.27
N ILE A 171 -5.17 2.08 4.50
CA ILE A 171 -5.65 0.78 4.95
C ILE A 171 -6.81 0.30 4.06
N ILE A 172 -7.78 1.17 3.79
CA ILE A 172 -8.93 0.81 2.96
C ILE A 172 -8.48 0.48 1.53
N GLY A 173 -7.65 1.33 0.91
CA GLY A 173 -7.13 1.08 -0.43
C GLY A 173 -6.21 -0.14 -0.50
N GLY A 174 -5.30 -0.30 0.47
CA GLY A 174 -4.42 -1.46 0.52
C GLY A 174 -5.16 -2.77 0.81
N THR A 175 -6.25 -2.73 1.58
CA THR A 175 -7.12 -3.91 1.76
C THR A 175 -7.81 -4.27 0.45
N GLU A 176 -8.27 -3.27 -0.32
CA GLU A 176 -8.80 -3.49 -1.67
C GLU A 176 -7.76 -4.19 -2.55
N MET A 177 -6.53 -3.72 -2.53
CA MET A 177 -5.41 -4.33 -3.27
C MET A 177 -5.18 -5.79 -2.87
N VAL A 178 -5.11 -6.09 -1.58
CA VAL A 178 -4.93 -7.47 -1.08
C VAL A 178 -6.05 -8.38 -1.56
N VAL A 179 -7.30 -7.93 -1.45
CA VAL A 179 -8.48 -8.68 -1.92
C VAL A 179 -8.49 -8.79 -3.44
N GLY A 180 -8.14 -7.73 -4.14
CA GLY A 180 -8.08 -7.68 -5.59
C GLY A 180 -7.10 -8.71 -6.17
N TYR A 181 -5.87 -8.78 -5.63
CA TYR A 181 -4.91 -9.80 -6.06
C TYR A 181 -5.37 -11.20 -5.70
N PHE A 182 -5.87 -11.43 -4.50
CA PHE A 182 -6.41 -12.73 -4.12
C PHE A 182 -7.50 -13.20 -5.10
N LEU A 183 -8.43 -12.33 -5.48
CA LEU A 183 -9.48 -12.66 -6.44
C LEU A 183 -8.92 -12.88 -7.85
N TYR A 184 -8.02 -12.03 -8.30
CA TYR A 184 -7.42 -12.16 -9.63
C TYR A 184 -6.62 -13.45 -9.77
N GLU A 185 -5.78 -13.79 -8.80
CA GLU A 185 -5.00 -15.01 -8.79
C GLU A 185 -5.87 -16.25 -8.64
N SER A 186 -6.96 -16.18 -7.85
CA SER A 186 -7.95 -17.25 -7.75
C SER A 186 -8.67 -17.49 -9.09
N LEU A 187 -8.96 -16.43 -9.86
CA LEU A 187 -9.49 -16.56 -11.21
C LEU A 187 -8.47 -17.16 -12.19
N LEU A 188 -7.21 -16.75 -12.11
CA LEU A 188 -6.14 -17.34 -12.92
C LEU A 188 -5.95 -18.82 -12.61
N ALA A 189 -6.15 -19.24 -11.37
CA ALA A 189 -6.06 -20.63 -10.95
C ALA A 189 -7.11 -21.53 -11.59
N LEU A 190 -8.26 -20.98 -12.04
CA LEU A 190 -9.24 -21.73 -12.82
C LEU A 190 -8.70 -22.12 -14.20
N LEU A 191 -7.78 -21.30 -14.75
CA LEU A 191 -7.14 -21.53 -16.05
C LEU A 191 -5.80 -22.27 -15.88
N ILE A 192 -5.08 -22.00 -14.82
CA ILE A 192 -3.76 -22.55 -14.49
C ILE A 192 -3.82 -23.04 -13.04
N PRO A 193 -4.25 -24.31 -12.78
CA PRO A 193 -4.48 -24.81 -11.43
C PRO A 193 -3.27 -24.70 -10.49
N SER A 194 -2.05 -24.73 -11.01
CA SER A 194 -0.83 -24.55 -10.23
C SER A 194 -0.71 -23.19 -9.54
N LEU A 195 -1.47 -22.17 -9.97
CA LEU A 195 -1.50 -20.85 -9.36
C LEU A 195 -2.44 -20.74 -8.14
N GLY A 196 -3.31 -21.71 -7.91
CA GLY A 196 -4.32 -21.61 -6.85
C GLY A 196 -3.75 -21.54 -5.43
N ILE A 197 -2.63 -22.21 -5.19
CA ILE A 197 -1.97 -22.19 -3.89
C ILE A 197 -1.26 -20.84 -3.64
N TYR A 198 -0.90 -20.13 -4.70
CA TYR A 198 -0.19 -18.87 -4.65
C TYR A 198 -1.09 -17.73 -4.17
N ALA A 199 -2.36 -17.72 -4.56
CA ALA A 199 -3.33 -16.69 -4.17
C ALA A 199 -3.41 -16.49 -2.64
N ILE A 200 -3.43 -17.58 -1.88
CA ILE A 200 -3.42 -17.52 -0.41
C ILE A 200 -2.04 -17.10 0.12
N GLY A 201 -0.96 -17.59 -0.51
CA GLY A 201 0.41 -17.29 -0.13
C GLY A 201 0.79 -15.82 -0.37
N GLU A 202 0.17 -15.14 -1.34
CA GLU A 202 0.41 -13.72 -1.62
C GLU A 202 -0.30 -12.77 -0.64
N ILE A 203 -1.33 -13.21 0.09
CA ILE A 203 -2.03 -12.36 1.06
C ILE A 203 -1.05 -11.72 2.08
N PRO A 204 -0.20 -12.47 2.81
CA PRO A 204 0.73 -11.86 3.76
C PRO A 204 1.77 -10.95 3.09
N ILE A 205 2.17 -11.25 1.86
CA ILE A 205 3.13 -10.45 1.09
C ILE A 205 2.51 -9.10 0.72
N ASN A 206 1.31 -9.11 0.18
CA ASN A 206 0.56 -7.91 -0.18
C ASN A 206 0.21 -7.06 1.06
N VAL A 207 -0.15 -7.68 2.17
CA VAL A 207 -0.29 -6.98 3.46
C VAL A 207 1.03 -6.32 3.85
N GLY A 208 2.15 -7.02 3.75
CA GLY A 208 3.48 -6.47 4.01
C GLY A 208 3.81 -5.26 3.12
N GLN A 209 3.50 -5.33 1.82
CA GLN A 209 3.69 -4.21 0.88
C GLN A 209 2.86 -2.98 1.28
N MET A 210 1.58 -3.18 1.59
CA MET A 210 0.70 -2.12 2.10
C MET A 210 1.31 -1.42 3.32
N LEU A 211 1.85 -2.18 4.27
CA LEU A 211 2.38 -1.66 5.52
C LEU A 211 3.68 -0.90 5.35
N VAL A 212 4.59 -1.45 4.59
CA VAL A 212 5.85 -0.78 4.25
C VAL A 212 5.54 0.47 3.43
N GLY A 213 4.62 0.38 2.47
CA GLY A 213 4.13 1.52 1.70
C GLY A 213 3.59 2.64 2.59
N LEU A 214 2.72 2.31 3.54
CA LEU A 214 2.18 3.24 4.54
C LEU A 214 3.30 3.90 5.36
N THR A 215 4.24 3.09 5.85
CA THR A 215 5.35 3.55 6.70
C THR A 215 6.24 4.56 6.00
N ILE A 216 6.48 4.37 4.71
CA ILE A 216 7.29 5.26 3.87
C ILE A 216 6.48 6.47 3.41
N ALA A 217 5.24 6.29 2.97
CA ALA A 217 4.44 7.35 2.37
C ALA A 217 4.05 8.46 3.36
N LEU A 218 3.67 8.11 4.59
CA LEU A 218 3.17 9.10 5.56
C LEU A 218 4.21 10.18 5.92
N PRO A 219 5.49 9.86 6.22
CA PRO A 219 6.52 10.88 6.44
C PRO A 219 6.78 11.75 5.21
N ILE A 220 6.81 11.16 4.00
CA ILE A 220 7.03 11.89 2.75
C ILE A 220 5.88 12.87 2.51
N VAL A 221 4.63 12.43 2.63
CA VAL A 221 3.45 13.29 2.47
C VAL A 221 3.47 14.43 3.47
N ARG A 222 3.80 14.14 4.74
CA ARG A 222 3.90 15.16 5.79
C ARG A 222 4.99 16.18 5.48
N ALA A 223 6.17 15.74 5.05
CA ALA A 223 7.27 16.63 4.68
C ALA A 223 6.88 17.49 3.48
N ALA A 224 6.30 16.90 2.42
CA ALA A 224 5.86 17.61 1.24
C ALA A 224 4.80 18.67 1.56
N GLN A 225 3.82 18.36 2.41
CA GLN A 225 2.76 19.30 2.81
C GLN A 225 3.28 20.47 3.66
N ARG A 226 4.38 20.27 4.41
CA ARG A 226 5.04 21.35 5.17
C ARG A 226 5.89 22.27 4.30
N SER A 227 6.61 21.69 3.34
CA SER A 227 7.53 22.44 2.46
C SER A 227 6.81 23.16 1.34
N PHE A 228 5.71 22.58 0.86
CA PHE A 228 4.87 23.15 -0.19
C PHE A 228 3.45 23.18 0.36
N PRO A 229 2.99 24.29 0.95
CA PRO A 229 1.59 24.41 1.33
C PRO A 229 0.76 24.28 0.05
N ILE A 230 0.37 23.05 -0.25
CA ILE A 230 -0.52 22.72 -1.35
C ILE A 230 -1.79 23.46 -1.01
N GLU A 231 -2.11 24.47 -1.80
CA GLU A 231 -3.32 25.27 -1.69
C GLU A 231 -4.50 24.30 -1.69
N GLN A 232 -4.88 23.90 -0.50
CA GLN A 232 -5.99 22.97 -0.29
C GLN A 232 -7.23 23.78 -0.62
N ARG A 233 -7.61 23.79 -1.90
CA ARG A 233 -8.78 24.49 -2.38
C ARG A 233 -9.98 24.11 -1.52
N THR A 234 -10.35 25.09 -0.70
CA THR A 234 -11.71 25.22 -0.17
C THR A 234 -12.67 25.22 -1.35
N ARG A 235 -13.36 24.14 -1.57
CA ARG A 235 -14.66 24.10 -2.24
C ARG A 235 -15.59 23.21 -1.45
#